data_3df1ab44011b9deeded9f10858acb554
#
_entry.id   3df1ab44011b9deeded9f10858acb554
#
_cell.length_a   1.000
_cell.length_b   1.000
_cell.length_c   1.000
_cell.angle_alpha   90.00
_cell.angle_beta   90.00
_cell.angle_gamma   90.00
#
_symmetry.space_group_name_H-M   'P 1'
#
loop_
_entity.id
_entity.type
_entity.pdbx_description
1 polymer ?
#
loop_
_entity_poly.entity_id
_entity_poly.type
_entity_poly.pdbx_seq_one_letter_code
_entity_poly.pdbx_strand_id
1 'polypeptide(L)'
;MKRRIFLLFLVMFALLAILSYSHEGEEEYFLDHSELYPITQLQAAAYGSLAFGVLVIIILLFHKRMADNTKKITYMLVAITVGAVTIYLITVTLHLNITSVSKGPVHWHADFEILACDKEIFLAKPQRFLSNKQGVDLMHAHDDNRIHVEGVLLDNKSASLGAFLYAVGGSITEDSLNVPTDDGLLLVHDGDKCNEQP
;
A
#
# COMPACT_ATOMS: atom_id res chain seq x y z
N MET A 1 -13.70 18.93 -30.73
CA MET A 1 -12.35 18.49 -30.36
C MET A 1 -12.12 18.48 -28.82
N LYS A 2 -12.31 19.59 -28.11
CA LYS A 2 -12.11 19.69 -26.64
C LYS A 2 -12.89 18.67 -25.81
N ARG A 3 -14.12 18.31 -26.20
CA ARG A 3 -14.99 17.35 -25.50
C ARG A 3 -14.50 15.89 -25.58
N ARG A 4 -13.87 15.48 -26.68
CA ARG A 4 -13.31 14.14 -26.88
C ARG A 4 -12.01 13.98 -26.08
N ILE A 5 -11.22 15.04 -25.98
CA ILE A 5 -9.97 15.07 -25.21
C ILE A 5 -10.26 14.93 -23.73
N PHE A 6 -11.29 15.63 -23.20
CA PHE A 6 -11.70 15.53 -21.81
C PHE A 6 -12.23 14.14 -21.45
N LEU A 7 -12.99 13.50 -22.36
CA LEU A 7 -13.44 12.11 -22.19
C LEU A 7 -12.29 11.13 -22.13
N LEU A 8 -11.25 11.31 -22.96
CA LEU A 8 -10.05 10.49 -22.93
C LEU A 8 -9.27 10.66 -21.60
N PHE A 9 -9.18 11.89 -21.09
CA PHE A 9 -8.59 12.14 -19.76
C PHE A 9 -9.35 11.45 -18.63
N LEU A 10 -10.69 11.48 -18.62
CA LEU A 10 -11.51 10.80 -17.62
C LEU A 10 -11.37 9.27 -17.69
N VAL A 11 -11.36 8.71 -18.89
CA VAL A 11 -11.15 7.26 -19.07
C VAL A 11 -9.73 6.87 -18.65
N MET A 12 -8.73 7.67 -18.97
CA MET A 12 -7.34 7.44 -18.57
C MET A 12 -7.19 7.53 -17.04
N PHE A 13 -7.84 8.47 -16.38
CA PHE A 13 -7.83 8.60 -14.93
C PHE A 13 -8.52 7.42 -14.23
N ALA A 14 -9.66 6.95 -14.78
CA ALA A 14 -10.34 5.75 -14.28
C ALA A 14 -9.51 4.47 -14.50
N LEU A 15 -8.80 4.36 -15.64
CA LEU A 15 -7.89 3.24 -15.90
C LEU A 15 -6.66 3.29 -14.99
N LEU A 16 -6.11 4.46 -14.69
CA LEU A 16 -5.01 4.61 -13.74
C LEU A 16 -5.43 4.24 -12.31
N ALA A 17 -6.65 4.58 -11.89
CA ALA A 17 -7.21 4.18 -10.61
C ALA A 17 -7.44 2.65 -10.51
N ILE A 18 -7.78 1.99 -11.64
CA ILE A 18 -7.92 0.52 -11.70
C ILE A 18 -6.54 -0.16 -11.70
N LEU A 19 -5.53 0.42 -12.37
CA LEU A 19 -4.16 -0.11 -12.42
C LEU A 19 -3.44 0.02 -11.05
N SER A 20 -3.75 1.04 -10.25
CA SER A 20 -3.23 1.13 -8.89
C SER A 20 -3.84 0.10 -7.93
N TYR A 21 -4.99 -0.49 -8.28
CA TYR A 21 -5.67 -1.52 -7.49
C TYR A 21 -5.05 -2.92 -7.61
N SER A 22 -4.29 -3.21 -8.67
CA SER A 22 -3.75 -4.56 -8.94
C SER A 22 -2.53 -4.96 -8.11
N HIS A 23 -2.20 -4.24 -7.04
CA HIS A 23 -0.97 -4.45 -6.26
C HIS A 23 -1.20 -4.96 -4.83
N GLU A 24 -2.36 -5.55 -4.57
CA GLU A 24 -2.64 -6.25 -3.31
C GLU A 24 -2.28 -7.74 -3.46
N GLY A 25 -1.09 -8.09 -3.07
CA GLY A 25 -0.65 -9.47 -2.89
C GLY A 25 0.54 -9.47 -1.97
N GLU A 26 0.35 -9.96 -0.73
CA GLU A 26 1.34 -10.30 0.30
C GLU A 26 1.17 -9.53 1.64
N GLU A 27 0.04 -9.76 2.33
CA GLU A 27 -0.17 -9.14 3.65
C GLU A 27 -0.50 -10.15 4.77
N GLU A 28 0.02 -11.39 4.73
CA GLU A 28 -0.27 -12.36 5.79
C GLU A 28 0.39 -12.02 7.15
N TYR A 29 1.43 -11.17 7.15
CA TYR A 29 2.17 -10.76 8.36
C TYR A 29 1.66 -9.46 8.98
N PHE A 30 0.96 -8.65 8.21
CA PHE A 30 0.40 -7.39 8.64
C PHE A 30 -1.10 -7.58 8.84
N LEU A 31 -1.66 -7.09 9.96
CA LEU A 31 -3.11 -7.16 10.21
C LEU A 31 -3.87 -6.62 9.00
N ASP A 32 -4.61 -7.49 8.36
CA ASP A 32 -5.48 -7.11 7.26
C ASP A 32 -6.62 -6.23 7.81
N HIS A 33 -6.65 -4.99 7.36
CA HIS A 33 -7.71 -4.04 7.70
C HIS A 33 -9.09 -4.50 7.21
N SER A 34 -9.16 -5.50 6.33
CA SER A 34 -10.42 -6.04 5.81
C SER A 34 -11.28 -6.68 6.90
N GLU A 35 -10.68 -7.19 7.99
CA GLU A 35 -11.43 -7.69 9.15
C GLU A 35 -12.17 -6.58 9.91
N LEU A 36 -11.65 -5.34 9.88
CA LEU A 36 -12.24 -4.19 10.59
C LEU A 36 -13.22 -3.40 9.73
N TYR A 37 -13.04 -3.42 8.41
CA TYR A 37 -13.85 -2.64 7.48
C TYR A 37 -14.22 -3.46 6.23
N PRO A 38 -15.48 -3.37 5.76
CA PRO A 38 -15.96 -4.14 4.61
C PRO A 38 -15.26 -3.77 3.29
N ILE A 39 -14.65 -2.60 3.24
CA ILE A 39 -13.84 -2.12 2.11
C ILE A 39 -12.66 -1.32 2.63
N THR A 40 -11.50 -1.46 1.97
CA THR A 40 -10.32 -0.65 2.31
C THR A 40 -10.51 0.81 1.90
N GLN A 41 -9.68 1.71 2.45
CA GLN A 41 -9.70 3.13 2.05
C GLN A 41 -9.44 3.30 0.56
N LEU A 42 -8.52 2.51 -0.01
CA LEU A 42 -8.19 2.54 -1.43
C LEU A 42 -9.39 2.07 -2.28
N GLN A 43 -10.05 0.98 -1.88
CA GLN A 43 -11.25 0.48 -2.54
C GLN A 43 -12.39 1.50 -2.49
N ALA A 44 -12.61 2.15 -1.35
CA ALA A 44 -13.61 3.20 -1.20
C ALA A 44 -13.33 4.39 -2.13
N ALA A 45 -12.07 4.83 -2.20
CA ALA A 45 -11.65 5.89 -3.11
C ALA A 45 -11.80 5.47 -4.58
N ALA A 46 -11.42 4.24 -4.94
CA ALA A 46 -11.52 3.73 -6.31
C ALA A 46 -12.99 3.62 -6.77
N TYR A 47 -13.85 2.98 -5.98
CA TYR A 47 -15.28 2.85 -6.32
C TYR A 47 -15.99 4.20 -6.33
N GLY A 48 -15.68 5.08 -5.38
CA GLY A 48 -16.21 6.43 -5.35
C GLY A 48 -15.81 7.26 -6.57
N SER A 49 -14.52 7.18 -6.95
CA SER A 49 -14.01 7.86 -8.14
C SER A 49 -14.65 7.33 -9.43
N LEU A 50 -14.83 6.01 -9.54
CA LEU A 50 -15.52 5.40 -10.67
C LEU A 50 -16.97 5.86 -10.77
N ALA A 51 -17.73 5.81 -9.67
CA ALA A 51 -19.12 6.25 -9.62
C ALA A 51 -19.23 7.73 -9.97
N PHE A 52 -18.37 8.58 -9.40
CA PHE A 52 -18.31 10.01 -9.73
C PHE A 52 -18.01 10.23 -11.22
N GLY A 53 -17.01 9.52 -11.77
CA GLY A 53 -16.63 9.62 -13.18
C GLY A 53 -17.78 9.25 -14.11
N VAL A 54 -18.51 8.17 -13.83
CA VAL A 54 -19.69 7.76 -14.60
C VAL A 54 -20.78 8.84 -14.56
N LEU A 55 -21.10 9.39 -13.39
CA LEU A 55 -22.08 10.47 -13.27
C LEU A 55 -21.68 11.72 -14.05
N VAL A 56 -20.41 12.11 -13.98
CA VAL A 56 -19.88 13.24 -14.75
C VAL A 56 -19.99 13.00 -16.26
N ILE A 57 -19.67 11.78 -16.73
CA ILE A 57 -19.82 11.42 -18.15
C ILE A 57 -21.29 11.52 -18.59
N ILE A 58 -22.23 11.03 -17.79
CA ILE A 58 -23.66 11.14 -18.06
C ILE A 58 -24.06 12.61 -18.18
N ILE A 59 -23.65 13.47 -17.27
CA ILE A 59 -23.92 14.91 -17.32
C ILE A 59 -23.36 15.52 -18.61
N LEU A 60 -22.09 15.24 -18.94
CA LEU A 60 -21.45 15.82 -20.12
C LEU A 60 -22.10 15.42 -21.44
N LEU A 61 -22.53 14.16 -21.55
CA LEU A 61 -23.13 13.63 -22.77
C LEU A 61 -24.59 14.06 -22.95
N PHE A 62 -25.36 14.06 -21.89
CA PHE A 62 -26.83 14.14 -21.94
C PHE A 62 -27.44 15.41 -21.38
N HIS A 63 -26.67 16.26 -20.69
CA HIS A 63 -27.15 17.44 -19.97
C HIS A 63 -28.11 18.33 -20.81
N LYS A 64 -27.84 18.49 -22.12
CA LYS A 64 -28.70 19.29 -23.00
C LYS A 64 -30.06 18.65 -23.32
N ARG A 65 -30.16 17.32 -23.16
CA ARG A 65 -31.35 16.51 -23.43
C ARG A 65 -32.09 16.11 -22.15
N MET A 66 -31.48 16.33 -20.99
CA MET A 66 -32.07 15.96 -19.70
C MET A 66 -33.13 16.97 -19.29
N ALA A 67 -34.25 16.47 -18.80
CA ALA A 67 -35.24 17.28 -18.10
C ALA A 67 -34.65 17.90 -16.83
N ASP A 68 -35.15 19.02 -16.37
CA ASP A 68 -34.60 19.76 -15.23
C ASP A 68 -34.64 18.94 -13.93
N ASN A 69 -35.66 18.13 -13.71
CA ASN A 69 -35.75 17.22 -12.57
C ASN A 69 -34.64 16.14 -12.63
N THR A 70 -34.38 15.58 -13.81
CA THR A 70 -33.31 14.59 -14.00
C THR A 70 -31.93 15.21 -13.72
N LYS A 71 -31.69 16.44 -14.15
CA LYS A 71 -30.44 17.17 -13.82
C LYS A 71 -30.28 17.33 -12.31
N LYS A 72 -31.35 17.78 -11.61
CA LYS A 72 -31.32 17.94 -10.14
C LYS A 72 -30.98 16.62 -9.44
N ILE A 73 -31.60 15.50 -9.84
CA ILE A 73 -31.35 14.17 -9.29
C ILE A 73 -29.90 13.77 -9.55
N THR A 74 -29.39 13.96 -10.77
CA THR A 74 -28.00 13.57 -11.10
C THR A 74 -26.98 14.39 -10.30
N TYR A 75 -27.18 15.70 -10.13
CA TYR A 75 -26.32 16.52 -9.29
C TYR A 75 -26.40 16.13 -7.80
N MET A 76 -27.58 15.78 -7.33
CA MET A 76 -27.77 15.27 -5.98
C MET A 76 -27.01 13.95 -5.77
N LEU A 77 -27.07 13.02 -6.74
CA LEU A 77 -26.30 11.77 -6.68
C LEU A 77 -24.80 12.02 -6.67
N VAL A 78 -24.28 12.98 -7.44
CA VAL A 78 -22.88 13.40 -7.38
C VAL A 78 -22.52 13.87 -5.96
N ALA A 79 -23.32 14.77 -5.38
CA ALA A 79 -23.08 15.30 -4.04
C ALA A 79 -23.10 14.19 -2.97
N ILE A 80 -24.05 13.25 -3.06
CA ILE A 80 -24.16 12.11 -2.14
C ILE A 80 -22.95 11.19 -2.29
N THR A 81 -22.52 10.86 -3.51
CA THR A 81 -21.36 9.99 -3.76
C THR A 81 -20.10 10.60 -3.15
N VAL A 82 -19.82 11.86 -3.44
CA VAL A 82 -18.63 12.55 -2.88
C VAL A 82 -18.74 12.64 -1.36
N GLY A 83 -19.89 13.04 -0.83
CA GLY A 83 -20.10 13.15 0.61
C GLY A 83 -19.93 11.82 1.34
N ALA A 84 -20.51 10.74 0.83
CA ALA A 84 -20.42 9.41 1.44
C ALA A 84 -18.97 8.89 1.47
N VAL A 85 -18.24 9.00 0.36
CA VAL A 85 -16.82 8.59 0.31
C VAL A 85 -15.98 9.43 1.27
N THR A 86 -16.18 10.74 1.28
CA THR A 86 -15.44 11.64 2.18
C THR A 86 -15.68 11.30 3.64
N ILE A 87 -16.95 11.13 4.05
CA ILE A 87 -17.30 10.75 5.43
C ILE A 87 -16.69 9.40 5.78
N TYR A 88 -16.77 8.41 4.89
CA TYR A 88 -16.19 7.10 5.11
C TYR A 88 -14.68 7.19 5.34
N LEU A 89 -13.94 7.86 4.44
CA LEU A 89 -12.49 8.01 4.55
C LEU A 89 -12.07 8.73 5.84
N ILE A 90 -12.77 9.80 6.20
CA ILE A 90 -12.51 10.53 7.47
C ILE A 90 -12.75 9.61 8.66
N THR A 91 -13.89 8.90 8.69
CA THR A 91 -14.26 8.03 9.80
C THR A 91 -13.25 6.90 9.98
N VAL A 92 -12.85 6.21 8.89
CA VAL A 92 -11.85 5.14 8.93
C VAL A 92 -10.51 5.68 9.39
N THR A 93 -10.06 6.79 8.82
CA THR A 93 -8.78 7.42 9.21
C THR A 93 -8.76 7.80 10.69
N LEU A 94 -9.81 8.44 11.20
CA LEU A 94 -9.89 8.80 12.62
C LEU A 94 -9.92 7.56 13.50
N HIS A 95 -10.71 6.57 13.15
CA HIS A 95 -10.82 5.33 13.94
C HIS A 95 -9.47 4.61 14.00
N LEU A 96 -8.80 4.39 12.86
CA LEU A 96 -7.47 3.78 12.82
C LEU A 96 -6.46 4.54 13.67
N ASN A 97 -6.43 5.86 13.57
CA ASN A 97 -5.50 6.68 14.39
C ASN A 97 -5.80 6.57 15.90
N ILE A 98 -7.06 6.52 16.30
CA ILE A 98 -7.43 6.43 17.72
C ILE A 98 -7.17 5.03 18.29
N THR A 99 -7.47 3.98 17.53
CA THR A 99 -7.39 2.59 17.98
C THR A 99 -6.01 1.97 17.84
N SER A 100 -5.15 2.50 16.95
CA SER A 100 -3.79 2.01 16.74
C SER A 100 -2.92 2.07 17.99
N VAL A 101 -1.92 1.20 18.06
CA VAL A 101 -0.91 1.23 19.14
C VAL A 101 0.00 2.45 19.03
N SER A 102 0.25 2.93 17.80
CA SER A 102 1.05 4.14 17.55
C SER A 102 0.30 5.44 17.84
N LYS A 103 -1.04 5.40 18.02
CA LYS A 103 -1.91 6.58 18.21
C LYS A 103 -1.83 7.61 17.09
N GLY A 104 -1.57 7.13 15.88
CA GLY A 104 -1.44 7.95 14.68
C GLY A 104 -0.29 7.48 13.80
N PRO A 105 -0.08 8.15 12.66
CA PRO A 105 1.00 7.80 11.77
C PRO A 105 2.36 8.08 12.42
N VAL A 106 3.29 7.15 12.23
CA VAL A 106 4.69 7.27 12.64
C VAL A 106 5.60 7.32 11.42
N HIS A 107 6.82 7.84 11.64
CA HIS A 107 7.92 7.78 10.69
C HIS A 107 9.17 7.49 11.50
N TRP A 108 9.47 6.20 11.67
CA TRP A 108 10.58 5.73 12.47
C TRP A 108 11.65 5.11 11.59
N HIS A 109 12.88 5.22 12.04
CA HIS A 109 14.02 4.60 11.39
C HIS A 109 14.80 3.78 12.40
N ALA A 110 15.32 2.61 11.96
CA ALA A 110 16.25 1.80 12.72
C ALA A 110 17.37 1.33 11.78
N ASP A 111 18.60 1.68 12.09
CA ASP A 111 19.76 1.16 11.36
C ASP A 111 19.96 -0.32 11.72
N PHE A 112 20.33 -1.13 10.75
CA PHE A 112 20.60 -2.55 10.93
C PHE A 112 21.82 -3.00 10.15
N GLU A 113 22.42 -4.09 10.62
CA GLU A 113 23.50 -4.78 9.96
C GLU A 113 23.23 -6.29 10.04
N ILE A 114 23.40 -7.00 8.94
CA ILE A 114 23.26 -8.45 8.88
C ILE A 114 24.65 -9.02 8.71
N LEU A 115 25.07 -9.83 9.67
CA LEU A 115 26.36 -10.50 9.65
C LEU A 115 26.16 -12.01 9.55
N ALA A 116 26.79 -12.65 8.58
CA ALA A 116 26.88 -14.10 8.47
C ALA A 116 28.33 -14.49 8.25
N CYS A 117 28.89 -15.32 9.17
CA CYS A 117 30.26 -15.74 9.10
C CYS A 117 31.29 -14.57 9.03
N ASP A 118 31.10 -13.57 9.87
CA ASP A 118 31.90 -12.32 9.91
C ASP A 118 31.87 -11.51 8.59
N LYS A 119 30.96 -11.82 7.69
CA LYS A 119 30.73 -11.04 6.47
C LYS A 119 29.43 -10.27 6.58
N GLU A 120 29.49 -9.01 6.19
CA GLU A 120 28.30 -8.18 6.04
C GLU A 120 27.48 -8.64 4.83
N ILE A 121 26.18 -8.82 5.05
CA ILE A 121 25.22 -9.24 4.06
C ILE A 121 24.28 -8.07 3.78
N PHE A 122 24.19 -7.67 2.53
CA PHE A 122 23.32 -6.60 2.09
C PHE A 122 22.01 -7.16 1.53
N LEU A 123 20.91 -6.48 1.80
CA LEU A 123 19.64 -6.78 1.16
C LEU A 123 19.73 -6.55 -0.35
N ALA A 124 18.94 -7.30 -1.11
CA ALA A 124 18.77 -7.07 -2.53
C ALA A 124 18.31 -5.63 -2.78
N LYS A 125 18.81 -5.03 -3.86
CA LYS A 125 18.40 -3.67 -4.23
C LYS A 125 16.98 -3.62 -4.73
N PRO A 126 16.24 -2.52 -4.46
CA PRO A 126 14.91 -2.34 -5.01
C PRO A 126 14.91 -2.41 -6.54
N GLN A 127 14.12 -3.31 -7.12
CA GLN A 127 14.10 -3.54 -8.57
C GLN A 127 12.90 -2.90 -9.28
N ARG A 128 12.07 -2.14 -8.57
CA ARG A 128 10.87 -1.53 -9.15
C ARG A 128 11.23 -0.26 -9.93
N PHE A 129 10.76 -0.16 -11.18
CA PHE A 129 11.06 0.95 -12.09
C PHE A 129 10.68 2.36 -11.56
N LEU A 130 9.65 2.45 -10.72
CA LEU A 130 9.16 3.73 -10.18
C LEU A 130 9.28 3.84 -8.65
N SER A 131 9.88 2.87 -7.99
CA SER A 131 10.01 2.86 -6.53
C SER A 131 11.40 2.39 -6.13
N ASN A 132 12.04 3.16 -5.26
CA ASN A 132 13.28 2.77 -4.61
C ASN A 132 13.03 2.05 -3.26
N LYS A 133 11.79 1.57 -3.03
CA LYS A 133 11.42 0.83 -1.82
C LYS A 133 11.47 -0.67 -2.07
N GLN A 134 12.04 -1.40 -1.12
CA GLN A 134 11.93 -2.84 -0.98
C GLN A 134 11.13 -3.14 0.28
N GLY A 135 10.01 -3.84 0.13
CA GLY A 135 9.06 -4.10 1.19
C GLY A 135 7.67 -3.55 0.89
N VAL A 136 6.88 -3.37 1.95
CA VAL A 136 5.52 -2.79 1.91
C VAL A 136 5.53 -1.34 2.37
N ASP A 137 4.44 -0.61 2.15
CA ASP A 137 4.38 0.83 2.50
C ASP A 137 4.62 1.08 3.99
N LEU A 138 4.10 0.19 4.87
CA LEU A 138 4.28 0.31 6.30
C LEU A 138 5.72 0.04 6.75
N MET A 139 6.41 -0.91 6.10
CA MET A 139 7.74 -1.36 6.48
C MET A 139 8.60 -1.70 5.27
N HIS A 140 9.70 -1.00 5.09
CA HIS A 140 10.55 -1.10 3.90
C HIS A 140 11.99 -0.62 4.15
N ALA A 141 12.84 -0.83 3.15
CA ALA A 141 14.20 -0.30 3.06
C ALA A 141 14.43 0.40 1.72
N HIS A 142 15.49 1.24 1.63
CA HIS A 142 15.85 2.02 0.44
C HIS A 142 17.27 1.77 -0.09
N ASP A 143 17.89 0.64 0.21
CA ASP A 143 19.32 0.38 -0.08
C ASP A 143 20.23 1.27 0.80
N ASP A 144 19.83 1.53 2.04
CA ASP A 144 20.49 2.42 2.99
C ASP A 144 20.80 1.75 4.34
N ASN A 145 20.67 0.42 4.44
CA ASN A 145 20.82 -0.38 5.67
C ASN A 145 19.94 0.15 6.83
N ARG A 146 18.75 0.63 6.47
CA ARG A 146 17.81 1.24 7.40
C ARG A 146 16.40 0.68 7.21
N ILE A 147 15.80 0.27 8.31
CA ILE A 147 14.38 -0.06 8.38
C ILE A 147 13.59 1.24 8.47
N HIS A 148 12.65 1.44 7.56
CA HIS A 148 11.68 2.51 7.59
C HIS A 148 10.34 1.95 8.03
N VAL A 149 9.72 2.56 9.05
CA VAL A 149 8.36 2.25 9.52
C VAL A 149 7.53 3.50 9.32
N GLU A 150 6.65 3.48 8.32
CA GLU A 150 5.87 4.64 7.90
C GLU A 150 4.37 4.32 7.90
N GLY A 151 3.58 5.00 8.72
CA GLY A 151 2.14 4.83 8.74
C GLY A 151 1.57 4.56 10.11
N VAL A 152 0.38 3.98 10.17
CA VAL A 152 -0.34 3.70 11.41
C VAL A 152 -0.14 2.25 11.81
N LEU A 153 0.47 2.02 12.98
CA LEU A 153 0.70 0.68 13.52
C LEU A 153 -0.54 0.22 14.30
N LEU A 154 -1.21 -0.80 13.82
CA LEU A 154 -2.37 -1.38 14.51
C LEU A 154 -1.96 -2.27 15.67
N ASP A 155 -0.83 -2.96 15.55
CA ASP A 155 -0.24 -3.80 16.60
C ASP A 155 1.29 -3.68 16.63
N ASN A 156 1.90 -4.21 17.71
CA ASN A 156 3.35 -4.19 17.88
C ASN A 156 4.09 -5.20 17.00
N LYS A 157 3.42 -6.25 16.52
CA LYS A 157 4.05 -7.29 15.70
C LYS A 157 4.38 -6.75 14.32
N SER A 158 3.54 -5.83 13.81
CA SER A 158 3.76 -5.17 12.51
C SER A 158 5.01 -4.30 12.46
N ALA A 159 5.63 -3.98 13.61
CA ALA A 159 6.91 -3.27 13.70
C ALA A 159 8.06 -4.17 14.21
N SER A 160 7.95 -5.50 14.06
CA SER A 160 8.98 -6.44 14.46
C SER A 160 10.03 -6.65 13.35
N LEU A 161 11.20 -7.16 13.75
CA LEU A 161 12.25 -7.57 12.79
C LEU A 161 11.74 -8.68 11.85
N GLY A 162 10.93 -9.61 12.37
CA GLY A 162 10.30 -10.64 11.54
C GLY A 162 9.37 -10.06 10.48
N ALA A 163 8.56 -9.05 10.83
CA ALA A 163 7.71 -8.34 9.89
C ALA A 163 8.54 -7.61 8.82
N PHE A 164 9.65 -6.99 9.21
CA PHE A 164 10.55 -6.34 8.27
C PHE A 164 11.16 -7.33 7.27
N LEU A 165 11.72 -8.44 7.78
CA LEU A 165 12.30 -9.45 6.89
C LEU A 165 11.25 -10.05 5.96
N TYR A 166 10.06 -10.34 6.47
CA TYR A 166 8.95 -10.80 5.63
C TYR A 166 8.59 -9.77 4.54
N ALA A 167 8.48 -8.48 4.90
CA ALA A 167 8.16 -7.41 3.96
C ALA A 167 9.17 -7.29 2.82
N VAL A 168 10.46 -7.50 3.09
CA VAL A 168 11.52 -7.44 2.07
C VAL A 168 11.72 -8.77 1.32
N GLY A 169 10.93 -9.81 1.64
CA GLY A 169 10.95 -11.12 0.97
C GLY A 169 11.87 -12.14 1.63
N GLY A 170 12.26 -11.92 2.90
CA GLY A 170 13.02 -12.83 3.73
C GLY A 170 12.17 -13.46 4.85
N SER A 171 12.84 -14.09 5.80
CA SER A 171 12.22 -14.61 7.02
C SER A 171 13.26 -14.83 8.12
N ILE A 172 12.82 -14.84 9.37
CA ILE A 172 13.61 -15.19 10.53
C ILE A 172 12.82 -16.14 11.43
N THR A 173 13.46 -17.18 11.90
CA THR A 173 12.97 -18.12 12.90
C THR A 173 13.93 -18.17 14.08
N GLU A 174 13.71 -19.09 15.03
CA GLU A 174 14.63 -19.27 16.17
C GLU A 174 15.99 -19.82 15.76
N ASP A 175 16.06 -20.55 14.63
CA ASP A 175 17.24 -21.30 14.19
C ASP A 175 17.68 -20.97 12.75
N SER A 176 16.97 -20.09 12.06
CA SER A 176 17.30 -19.77 10.66
C SER A 176 17.00 -18.33 10.30
N LEU A 177 17.81 -17.80 9.38
CA LEU A 177 17.67 -16.50 8.76
C LEU A 177 17.69 -16.66 7.25
N ASN A 178 16.67 -16.19 6.58
CA ASN A 178 16.57 -16.14 5.14
C ASN A 178 16.52 -14.69 4.67
N VAL A 179 17.50 -14.29 3.85
CA VAL A 179 17.70 -12.90 3.43
C VAL A 179 17.74 -12.82 1.90
N PRO A 180 16.89 -11.98 1.27
CA PRO A 180 17.04 -11.70 -0.15
C PRO A 180 18.27 -10.83 -0.38
N THR A 181 19.17 -11.29 -1.27
CA THR A 181 20.36 -10.57 -1.70
C THR A 181 20.35 -10.37 -3.21
N ASP A 182 21.24 -9.54 -3.75
CA ASP A 182 21.38 -9.35 -5.21
C ASP A 182 21.76 -10.66 -5.94
N ASP A 183 22.38 -11.60 -5.24
CA ASP A 183 22.78 -12.92 -5.77
C ASP A 183 21.70 -14.00 -5.57
N GLY A 184 20.58 -13.67 -4.94
CA GLY A 184 19.47 -14.56 -4.63
C GLY A 184 19.20 -14.68 -3.12
N LEU A 185 18.39 -15.66 -2.74
CA LEU A 185 18.04 -15.93 -1.34
C LEU A 185 19.20 -16.59 -0.62
N LEU A 186 19.71 -15.94 0.43
CA LEU A 186 20.70 -16.51 1.34
C LEU A 186 19.98 -17.10 2.56
N LEU A 187 20.10 -18.41 2.75
CA LEU A 187 19.60 -19.14 3.91
C LEU A 187 20.76 -19.51 4.81
N VAL A 188 20.69 -19.15 6.09
CA VAL A 188 21.68 -19.44 7.12
C VAL A 188 20.97 -20.09 8.30
N HIS A 189 21.55 -21.17 8.83
CA HIS A 189 21.05 -21.87 10.02
C HIS A 189 22.00 -21.68 11.21
N ASP A 190 21.44 -21.73 12.41
CA ASP A 190 22.24 -21.75 13.62
C ASP A 190 23.15 -22.99 13.64
N GLY A 191 24.41 -22.78 13.92
CA GLY A 191 25.43 -23.84 13.91
C GLY A 191 25.99 -24.16 12.51
N ASP A 192 25.64 -23.44 11.46
CA ASP A 192 26.31 -23.53 10.17
C ASP A 192 27.82 -23.21 10.32
N LYS A 193 28.65 -24.02 9.69
CA LYS A 193 30.09 -23.79 9.74
C LYS A 193 30.49 -22.69 8.79
N CYS A 194 31.08 -21.65 9.34
CA CYS A 194 31.68 -20.58 8.57
C CYS A 194 33.08 -21.02 8.08
N ASN A 195 33.22 -21.20 6.77
CA ASN A 195 34.46 -21.56 6.12
C ASN A 195 35.03 -22.93 6.56
N GLU A 196 34.51 -24.01 6.01
CA GLU A 196 35.39 -25.14 5.75
C GLU A 196 36.38 -24.70 4.66
N GLN A 197 37.46 -24.08 5.04
CA GLN A 197 38.68 -24.17 4.24
C GLN A 197 39.30 -25.54 4.54
N PRO A 198 39.66 -26.31 3.49
CA PRO A 198 40.30 -27.58 3.64
C PRO A 198 41.64 -27.45 4.33
#